data_efa702dfc04a8b073320fce137a84e9e
#
_entry.id   efa702dfc04a8b073320fce137a84e9e
#
_cell.length_a   1.000
_cell.length_b   1.000
_cell.length_c   1.000
_cell.angle_alpha   90.00
_cell.angle_beta   90.00
_cell.angle_gamma   90.00
#
_symmetry.space_group_name_H-M   'P 1'
#
loop_
_entity.id
_entity.type
_entity.pdbx_description
1 polymer ?
#
loop_
_entity_poly.entity_id
_entity_poly.type
_entity_poly.pdbx_seq_one_letter_code
_entity_poly.pdbx_strand_id
1 'polypeptide(L)'
;MDPKALLLRALSTPYEALDPRVIDFAGQSTSVQPVRPFLDQCRARLESAGGAGLCAVLEEWLVPDRRFDTAWDPIFGTVRRLRRDKTTEDLERHAATLGLKLHAEGFIEGEWRLSLGGQHRLLWGTWLLPPAEEVAVRARSNEVSLDLRLGDAIRRVEGRRSGAKWVLDGADPLAVIEDPRFPVAFLPPSLLVGSEYDAIRATVATDVPDTFRAAWSEALTLLSQHAPRFSPWVKRFIRNIILLRNEDGALRSNSYPDLPGQIQMSMSDNPAAIAEMLIHEACHQHFFLANRFGPVHDGSDDTLYWSPVQQRGRHIRYILFAYHAFANVVLYYRACRAAGIEPRDGFYEREEPQLLPQLKELERPLRESPALTPLGRNLFEPLSTRIH
;
A
#
# COMPACT_ATOMS: atom_id res chain seq x y z
N MET A 1 11.37 -12.01 25.69
CA MET A 1 10.18 -12.03 24.79
C MET A 1 10.66 -12.44 23.41
N ASP A 2 9.90 -13.31 22.73
CA ASP A 2 10.20 -13.75 21.37
C ASP A 2 10.26 -12.52 20.42
N PRO A 3 11.31 -12.35 19.60
CA PRO A 3 11.41 -11.24 18.63
C PRO A 3 10.22 -11.16 17.65
N LYS A 4 9.67 -12.33 17.27
CA LYS A 4 8.48 -12.40 16.42
C LYS A 4 7.25 -11.85 17.15
N ALA A 5 7.06 -12.17 18.41
CA ALA A 5 5.96 -11.65 19.22
C ALA A 5 6.06 -10.11 19.38
N LEU A 6 7.28 -9.58 19.60
CA LEU A 6 7.51 -8.13 19.66
C LEU A 6 7.13 -7.43 18.34
N LEU A 7 7.55 -8.00 17.21
CA LEU A 7 7.19 -7.47 15.89
C LEU A 7 5.67 -7.46 15.70
N LEU A 8 4.99 -8.55 16.04
CA LEU A 8 3.54 -8.66 15.86
C LEU A 8 2.78 -7.66 16.73
N ARG A 9 3.21 -7.45 17.99
CA ARG A 9 2.63 -6.44 18.87
C ARG A 9 2.83 -5.01 18.30
N ALA A 10 4.01 -4.72 17.74
CA ALA A 10 4.25 -3.43 17.08
C ALA A 10 3.43 -3.23 15.79
N LEU A 11 2.97 -4.31 15.14
CA LEU A 11 2.01 -4.25 14.05
C LEU A 11 0.56 -4.10 14.53
N SER A 12 0.28 -4.37 15.81
CA SER A 12 -1.05 -4.19 16.41
C SER A 12 -1.41 -2.71 16.57
N THR A 13 -0.48 -1.91 17.11
CA THR A 13 -0.75 -0.51 17.44
C THR A 13 0.55 0.30 17.51
N PRO A 14 0.52 1.62 17.19
CA PRO A 14 1.71 2.49 17.28
C PRO A 14 2.21 2.72 18.72
N TYR A 15 1.49 2.24 19.72
CA TYR A 15 1.89 2.33 21.13
C TYR A 15 2.84 1.24 21.58
N GLU A 16 2.99 0.16 20.80
CA GLU A 16 3.96 -0.89 21.10
C GLU A 16 5.33 -0.50 20.50
N ALA A 17 6.33 -0.41 21.38
CA ALA A 17 7.66 0.00 20.98
C ALA A 17 8.41 -1.13 20.26
N LEU A 18 8.86 -0.87 19.04
CA LEU A 18 9.84 -1.67 18.32
C LEU A 18 10.67 -0.73 17.46
N ASP A 19 11.94 -1.07 17.24
CA ASP A 19 12.78 -0.35 16.29
C ASP A 19 12.11 -0.36 14.90
N PRO A 20 11.78 0.81 14.33
CA PRO A 20 11.15 0.91 13.02
C PRO A 20 11.88 0.09 11.94
N ARG A 21 13.22 0.02 12.00
CA ARG A 21 14.06 -0.73 11.06
C ARG A 21 13.75 -2.22 11.03
N VAL A 22 13.31 -2.80 12.16
CA VAL A 22 12.90 -4.22 12.20
C VAL A 22 11.61 -4.43 11.42
N ILE A 23 10.65 -3.53 11.54
CA ILE A 23 9.38 -3.60 10.80
C ILE A 23 9.63 -3.40 9.30
N ASP A 24 10.46 -2.43 8.95
CA ASP A 24 10.82 -2.14 7.56
C ASP A 24 11.55 -3.35 6.93
N PHE A 25 12.51 -3.93 7.65
CA PHE A 25 13.19 -5.16 7.23
C PHE A 25 12.22 -6.33 7.02
N ALA A 26 11.26 -6.52 7.94
CA ALA A 26 10.25 -7.56 7.83
C ALA A 26 9.35 -7.35 6.60
N GLY A 27 8.91 -6.11 6.36
CA GLY A 27 8.16 -5.73 5.17
C GLY A 27 8.94 -6.00 3.88
N GLN A 28 10.20 -5.61 3.84
CA GLN A 28 11.11 -5.84 2.73
C GLN A 28 11.32 -7.32 2.44
N SER A 29 11.72 -8.07 3.44
CA SER A 29 12.01 -9.51 3.29
C SER A 29 10.80 -10.26 2.73
N THR A 30 9.60 -10.00 3.26
CA THR A 30 8.38 -10.68 2.81
C THR A 30 7.92 -10.24 1.42
N SER A 31 8.28 -9.03 0.97
CA SER A 31 7.93 -8.50 -0.34
C SER A 31 8.84 -9.05 -1.44
N VAL A 32 10.14 -9.17 -1.16
CA VAL A 32 11.14 -9.61 -2.15
C VAL A 32 11.14 -11.11 -2.37
N GLN A 33 10.83 -11.90 -1.34
CA GLN A 33 10.80 -13.37 -1.42
C GLN A 33 10.07 -13.96 -2.65
N PRO A 34 8.92 -13.40 -3.10
CA PRO A 34 8.21 -13.95 -4.25
C PRO A 34 8.90 -13.74 -5.61
N VAL A 35 9.85 -12.81 -5.72
CA VAL A 35 10.40 -12.38 -7.02
C VAL A 35 11.26 -13.47 -7.66
N ARG A 36 12.11 -14.17 -6.91
CA ARG A 36 12.91 -15.26 -7.47
C ARG A 36 12.05 -16.40 -8.03
N PRO A 37 11.10 -16.98 -7.27
CA PRO A 37 10.19 -17.98 -7.82
C PRO A 37 9.33 -17.46 -8.98
N PHE A 38 9.01 -16.17 -9.01
CA PHE A 38 8.33 -15.56 -10.15
C PHE A 38 9.20 -15.58 -11.40
N LEU A 39 10.47 -15.16 -11.30
CA LEU A 39 11.41 -15.21 -12.42
C LEU A 39 11.61 -16.63 -12.92
N ASP A 40 11.83 -17.61 -12.02
CA ASP A 40 11.99 -19.01 -12.39
C ASP A 40 10.79 -19.56 -13.17
N GLN A 41 9.57 -19.18 -12.76
CA GLN A 41 8.32 -19.58 -13.42
C GLN A 41 8.14 -18.92 -14.79
N CYS A 42 8.57 -17.67 -14.95
CA CYS A 42 8.21 -16.82 -16.09
C CYS A 42 9.34 -16.58 -17.08
N ARG A 43 10.56 -17.01 -16.77
CA ARG A 43 11.78 -16.75 -17.54
C ARG A 43 11.61 -17.03 -19.03
N ALA A 44 11.27 -18.26 -19.40
CA ALA A 44 11.16 -18.64 -20.81
C ALA A 44 10.21 -17.75 -21.60
N ARG A 45 9.11 -17.33 -20.99
CA ARG A 45 8.15 -16.42 -21.60
C ARG A 45 8.70 -14.99 -21.72
N LEU A 46 9.34 -14.48 -20.68
CA LEU A 46 9.98 -13.15 -20.74
C LEU A 46 11.09 -13.10 -21.79
N GLU A 47 11.92 -14.14 -21.86
CA GLU A 47 12.99 -14.23 -22.87
C GLU A 47 12.42 -14.30 -24.29
N SER A 48 11.32 -15.04 -24.52
CA SER A 48 10.63 -15.08 -25.81
C SER A 48 10.04 -13.74 -26.21
N ALA A 49 9.69 -12.89 -25.24
CA ALA A 49 9.24 -11.51 -25.45
C ALA A 49 10.41 -10.49 -25.57
N GLY A 50 11.66 -10.96 -25.64
CA GLY A 50 12.86 -10.12 -25.74
C GLY A 50 13.44 -9.68 -24.39
N GLY A 51 12.91 -10.18 -23.28
CA GLY A 51 13.22 -9.76 -21.92
C GLY A 51 14.44 -10.44 -21.26
N ALA A 52 15.35 -11.08 -22.01
CA ALA A 52 16.53 -11.71 -21.44
C ALA A 52 17.38 -10.73 -20.59
N GLY A 53 17.57 -9.49 -21.09
CA GLY A 53 18.25 -8.43 -20.33
C GLY A 53 17.53 -8.06 -19.03
N LEU A 54 16.20 -7.98 -19.03
CA LEU A 54 15.42 -7.73 -17.82
C LEU A 54 15.59 -8.87 -16.80
N CYS A 55 15.53 -10.12 -17.23
CA CYS A 55 15.78 -11.27 -16.36
C CYS A 55 17.16 -11.19 -15.71
N ALA A 56 18.20 -10.88 -16.47
CA ALA A 56 19.57 -10.75 -15.97
C ALA A 56 19.69 -9.64 -14.90
N VAL A 57 19.13 -8.47 -15.16
CA VAL A 57 19.13 -7.33 -14.23
C VAL A 57 18.35 -7.63 -12.93
N LEU A 58 17.21 -8.31 -13.05
CA LEU A 58 16.42 -8.72 -11.87
C LEU A 58 17.14 -9.82 -11.06
N GLU A 59 17.89 -10.72 -11.69
CA GLU A 59 18.70 -11.71 -11.00
C GLU A 59 19.86 -11.08 -10.23
N GLU A 60 20.54 -10.12 -10.84
CA GLU A 60 21.60 -9.36 -10.18
C GLU A 60 21.07 -8.62 -8.94
N TRP A 61 19.86 -8.07 -9.04
CA TRP A 61 19.21 -7.42 -7.90
C TRP A 61 18.89 -8.38 -6.75
N LEU A 62 18.56 -9.66 -7.03
CA LEU A 62 18.18 -10.65 -6.01
C LEU A 62 19.35 -11.21 -5.19
N VAL A 63 20.57 -10.69 -5.36
CA VAL A 63 21.73 -11.07 -4.53
C VAL A 63 21.52 -10.62 -3.07
N PRO A 64 21.82 -11.49 -2.05
CA PRO A 64 21.29 -11.36 -0.67
C PRO A 64 21.60 -10.11 0.13
N ASP A 65 22.62 -9.34 -0.23
CA ASP A 65 23.12 -8.24 0.59
C ASP A 65 22.58 -6.83 0.26
N ARG A 66 21.68 -6.72 -0.71
CA ARG A 66 21.10 -5.42 -1.08
C ARG A 66 19.90 -5.09 -0.18
N ARG A 67 19.97 -3.96 0.52
CA ARG A 67 18.87 -3.40 1.33
C ARG A 67 17.92 -2.61 0.43
N PHE A 68 16.62 -2.71 0.71
CA PHE A 68 15.56 -2.00 0.00
C PHE A 68 14.83 -1.08 0.96
N ASP A 69 14.80 0.21 0.69
CA ASP A 69 14.11 1.17 1.53
C ASP A 69 12.62 1.30 1.21
N THR A 70 12.14 0.67 0.12
CA THR A 70 10.78 0.89 -0.42
C THR A 70 10.02 -0.38 -0.77
N ALA A 71 10.29 -1.47 -0.10
CA ALA A 71 9.81 -2.80 -0.49
C ALA A 71 8.31 -3.06 -0.27
N TRP A 72 7.58 -2.23 0.48
CA TRP A 72 6.13 -2.39 0.63
C TRP A 72 5.42 -1.64 -0.49
N ASP A 73 5.39 -2.24 -1.70
CA ASP A 73 4.91 -1.64 -2.93
C ASP A 73 3.95 -2.60 -3.67
N PRO A 74 2.92 -2.08 -4.33
CA PRO A 74 1.92 -2.87 -5.05
C PRO A 74 2.49 -3.89 -6.03
N ILE A 75 3.62 -3.57 -6.69
CA ILE A 75 4.22 -4.47 -7.68
C ILE A 75 4.63 -5.81 -7.07
N PHE A 76 5.14 -5.82 -5.84
CA PHE A 76 5.52 -7.07 -5.17
C PHE A 76 4.31 -7.93 -4.80
N GLY A 77 3.18 -7.32 -4.46
CA GLY A 77 1.92 -8.03 -4.26
C GLY A 77 1.40 -8.63 -5.55
N THR A 78 1.50 -7.88 -6.65
CA THR A 78 1.12 -8.35 -7.99
C THR A 78 1.98 -9.54 -8.42
N VAL A 79 3.30 -9.47 -8.27
CA VAL A 79 4.22 -10.58 -8.56
C VAL A 79 3.85 -11.83 -7.76
N ARG A 80 3.53 -11.67 -6.48
CA ARG A 80 3.07 -12.78 -5.62
C ARG A 80 1.73 -13.36 -6.09
N ARG A 81 0.77 -12.53 -6.48
CA ARG A 81 -0.53 -12.94 -7.00
C ARG A 81 -0.37 -13.77 -8.28
N LEU A 82 0.38 -13.26 -9.25
CA LEU A 82 0.67 -13.96 -10.51
C LEU A 82 1.24 -15.36 -10.27
N ARG A 83 2.18 -15.48 -9.33
CA ARG A 83 2.77 -16.76 -8.93
C ARG A 83 1.75 -17.69 -8.28
N ARG A 84 0.96 -17.20 -7.32
CA ARG A 84 -0.03 -18.00 -6.58
C ARG A 84 -1.11 -18.53 -7.52
N ASP A 85 -1.64 -17.65 -8.36
CA ASP A 85 -2.79 -17.96 -9.23
C ASP A 85 -2.35 -18.60 -10.55
N LYS A 86 -1.01 -18.72 -10.78
CA LYS A 86 -0.39 -19.23 -12.00
C LYS A 86 -0.93 -18.55 -13.27
N THR A 87 -1.44 -17.33 -13.14
CA THR A 87 -1.90 -16.54 -14.28
C THR A 87 -0.72 -15.95 -15.04
N THR A 88 -0.87 -15.85 -16.34
CA THR A 88 0.10 -15.23 -17.24
C THR A 88 -0.43 -13.96 -17.89
N GLU A 89 -1.63 -13.53 -17.49
CA GLU A 89 -2.22 -12.29 -17.97
C GLU A 89 -1.36 -11.10 -17.55
N ASP A 90 -1.09 -10.21 -18.49
CA ASP A 90 -0.26 -9.02 -18.28
C ASP A 90 1.13 -9.26 -17.64
N LEU A 91 1.66 -10.48 -17.76
CA LEU A 91 2.91 -10.86 -17.09
C LEU A 91 4.07 -9.96 -17.53
N GLU A 92 4.19 -9.70 -18.82
CA GLU A 92 5.25 -8.86 -19.40
C GLU A 92 5.13 -7.41 -18.88
N ARG A 93 3.92 -6.88 -18.81
CA ARG A 93 3.67 -5.55 -18.24
C ARG A 93 4.10 -5.48 -16.77
N HIS A 94 3.80 -6.49 -15.97
CA HIS A 94 4.18 -6.50 -14.56
C HIS A 94 5.70 -6.66 -14.37
N ALA A 95 6.35 -7.47 -15.19
CA ALA A 95 7.81 -7.60 -15.18
C ALA A 95 8.49 -6.28 -15.58
N ALA A 96 7.99 -5.60 -16.62
CA ALA A 96 8.46 -4.27 -17.01
C ALA A 96 8.26 -3.26 -15.88
N THR A 97 7.08 -3.24 -15.25
CA THR A 97 6.79 -2.34 -14.11
C THR A 97 7.78 -2.57 -12.95
N LEU A 98 8.09 -3.82 -12.64
CA LEU A 98 9.10 -4.15 -11.61
C LEU A 98 10.48 -3.62 -12.00
N GLY A 99 10.93 -3.87 -13.23
CA GLY A 99 12.22 -3.38 -13.72
C GLY A 99 12.32 -1.86 -13.69
N LEU A 100 11.30 -1.15 -14.22
CA LEU A 100 11.25 0.30 -14.22
C LEU A 100 11.28 0.88 -12.80
N LYS A 101 10.54 0.28 -11.87
CA LYS A 101 10.56 0.71 -10.46
C LYS A 101 11.93 0.58 -9.83
N LEU A 102 12.58 -0.56 -10.02
CA LEU A 102 13.91 -0.81 -9.44
C LEU A 102 14.98 0.13 -10.01
N HIS A 103 14.90 0.45 -11.30
CA HIS A 103 15.75 1.48 -11.91
C HIS A 103 15.46 2.88 -11.35
N ALA A 104 14.17 3.26 -11.28
CA ALA A 104 13.79 4.58 -10.77
C ALA A 104 14.25 4.82 -9.33
N GLU A 105 14.31 3.76 -8.52
CA GLU A 105 14.82 3.80 -7.16
C GLU A 105 16.34 3.67 -7.06
N GLY A 106 17.02 3.32 -8.17
CA GLY A 106 18.48 3.20 -8.22
C GLY A 106 19.00 1.87 -7.68
N PHE A 107 18.17 0.85 -7.61
CA PHE A 107 18.58 -0.49 -7.16
C PHE A 107 19.27 -1.30 -8.24
N ILE A 108 18.97 -1.02 -9.50
CA ILE A 108 19.54 -1.69 -10.67
C ILE A 108 19.97 -0.68 -11.72
N GLU A 109 20.95 -1.05 -12.51
CA GLU A 109 21.39 -0.37 -13.72
C GLU A 109 21.41 -1.37 -14.89
N GLY A 110 21.49 -0.89 -16.10
CA GLY A 110 21.63 -1.74 -17.27
C GLY A 110 20.67 -1.43 -18.40
N GLU A 111 20.67 -2.34 -19.37
CA GLU A 111 19.87 -2.22 -20.59
C GLU A 111 19.01 -3.45 -20.77
N TRP A 112 17.75 -3.23 -21.15
CA TRP A 112 16.84 -4.31 -21.49
C TRP A 112 15.75 -3.83 -22.43
N ARG A 113 15.08 -4.79 -23.07
CA ARG A 113 13.91 -4.57 -23.92
C ARG A 113 12.85 -5.61 -23.57
N LEU A 114 11.58 -5.27 -23.72
CA LEU A 114 10.48 -6.21 -23.52
C LEU A 114 9.26 -5.79 -24.34
N SER A 115 8.67 -6.75 -25.07
CA SER A 115 7.32 -6.62 -25.62
C SER A 115 6.30 -6.84 -24.53
N LEU A 116 5.27 -5.97 -24.45
CA LEU A 116 4.29 -5.96 -23.36
C LEU A 116 3.04 -6.79 -23.66
N GLY A 117 2.94 -7.37 -24.87
CA GLY A 117 1.76 -8.14 -25.27
C GLY A 117 0.50 -7.32 -25.58
N GLY A 118 0.59 -5.98 -25.53
CA GLY A 118 -0.49 -5.05 -25.80
C GLY A 118 -0.11 -3.62 -25.40
N GLN A 119 -1.02 -2.68 -25.63
CA GLN A 119 -0.81 -1.29 -25.30
C GLN A 119 -0.99 -1.04 -23.80
N HIS A 120 0.06 -0.59 -23.13
CA HIS A 120 0.07 -0.30 -21.70
C HIS A 120 0.69 1.05 -21.38
N ARG A 121 0.23 1.67 -20.31
CA ARG A 121 0.92 2.78 -19.64
C ARG A 121 1.72 2.22 -18.46
N LEU A 122 2.94 2.72 -18.29
CA LEU A 122 3.87 2.32 -17.25
C LEU A 122 4.28 3.54 -16.41
N LEU A 123 4.92 3.29 -15.28
CA LEU A 123 5.47 4.32 -14.39
C LEU A 123 6.99 4.25 -14.32
N TRP A 124 7.60 5.43 -14.27
CA TRP A 124 8.96 5.63 -13.80
C TRP A 124 8.93 6.54 -12.57
N GLY A 125 9.02 5.97 -11.38
CA GLY A 125 8.83 6.73 -10.15
C GLY A 125 7.45 7.41 -10.09
N THR A 126 7.43 8.74 -10.14
CA THR A 126 6.20 9.55 -10.16
C THR A 126 5.87 10.09 -11.56
N TRP A 127 6.38 9.46 -12.63
CA TRP A 127 6.16 9.88 -14.01
C TRP A 127 5.36 8.82 -14.76
N LEU A 128 4.27 9.25 -15.38
CA LEU A 128 3.44 8.42 -16.25
C LEU A 128 4.04 8.43 -17.65
N LEU A 129 4.51 7.27 -18.09
CA LEU A 129 5.08 7.11 -19.42
C LEU A 129 4.00 7.11 -20.50
N PRO A 130 4.31 7.54 -21.73
CA PRO A 130 3.44 7.36 -22.89
C PRO A 130 3.04 5.89 -23.04
N PRO A 131 1.85 5.61 -23.63
CA PRO A 131 1.43 4.24 -23.89
C PRO A 131 2.39 3.55 -24.88
N ALA A 132 2.68 2.27 -24.60
CA ALA A 132 3.60 1.46 -25.40
C ALA A 132 3.15 0.00 -25.49
N GLU A 133 3.55 -0.67 -26.56
CA GLU A 133 3.48 -2.12 -26.78
C GLU A 133 4.84 -2.79 -26.55
N GLU A 134 5.91 -1.99 -26.62
CA GLU A 134 7.28 -2.43 -26.33
C GLU A 134 8.00 -1.30 -25.60
N VAL A 135 8.83 -1.67 -24.64
CA VAL A 135 9.70 -0.76 -23.91
C VAL A 135 11.16 -1.22 -24.03
N ALA A 136 12.06 -0.31 -24.37
CA ALA A 136 13.50 -0.52 -24.27
C ALA A 136 14.06 0.50 -23.28
N VAL A 137 14.86 0.04 -22.34
CA VAL A 137 15.41 0.81 -21.24
C VAL A 137 16.92 0.81 -21.32
N ARG A 138 17.53 1.97 -21.14
CA ARG A 138 18.94 2.16 -20.81
C ARG A 138 19.01 3.05 -19.59
N ALA A 139 19.40 2.49 -18.46
CA ALA A 139 19.45 3.22 -17.21
C ALA A 139 20.81 3.11 -16.54
N ARG A 140 21.33 4.23 -16.11
CA ARG A 140 22.54 4.40 -15.29
C ARG A 140 22.17 5.20 -14.05
N SER A 141 23.05 5.31 -13.08
CA SER A 141 22.80 5.90 -11.76
C SER A 141 22.00 7.20 -11.79
N ASN A 142 22.26 8.09 -12.76
CA ASN A 142 21.67 9.42 -12.82
C ASN A 142 21.02 9.75 -14.18
N GLU A 143 21.00 8.82 -15.10
CA GLU A 143 20.47 9.04 -16.45
C GLU A 143 19.61 7.85 -16.89
N VAL A 144 18.53 8.13 -17.60
CA VAL A 144 17.68 7.12 -18.24
C VAL A 144 17.31 7.55 -19.64
N SER A 145 17.29 6.59 -20.54
CA SER A 145 16.70 6.72 -21.87
C SER A 145 15.74 5.57 -22.09
N LEU A 146 14.49 5.87 -22.39
CA LEU A 146 13.43 4.91 -22.66
C LEU A 146 12.95 5.10 -24.09
N ASP A 147 13.01 4.04 -24.89
CA ASP A 147 12.35 4.01 -26.21
C ASP A 147 11.03 3.24 -26.06
N LEU A 148 9.92 3.92 -26.25
CA LEU A 148 8.55 3.41 -26.09
C LEU A 148 7.92 3.27 -27.48
N ARG A 149 7.68 2.03 -27.92
CA ARG A 149 7.09 1.73 -29.23
C ARG A 149 5.60 1.51 -29.12
N LEU A 150 4.85 2.15 -30.03
CA LEU A 150 3.43 1.94 -30.26
C LEU A 150 3.17 1.88 -31.76
N GLY A 151 2.87 0.69 -32.30
CA GLY A 151 2.88 0.42 -33.73
C GLY A 151 4.24 0.75 -34.34
N ASP A 152 4.27 1.58 -35.40
CA ASP A 152 5.50 2.02 -36.06
C ASP A 152 6.15 3.25 -35.38
N ALA A 153 5.47 3.88 -34.45
CA ALA A 153 5.96 5.07 -33.76
C ALA A 153 6.85 4.70 -32.58
N ILE A 154 7.99 5.40 -32.44
CA ILE A 154 8.85 5.32 -31.27
C ILE A 154 8.84 6.69 -30.60
N ARG A 155 8.46 6.72 -29.34
CA ARG A 155 8.63 7.89 -28.48
C ARG A 155 9.81 7.68 -27.56
N ARG A 156 10.72 8.64 -27.55
CA ARG A 156 11.85 8.64 -26.63
C ARG A 156 11.51 9.49 -25.41
N VAL A 157 11.77 8.94 -24.23
CA VAL A 157 11.71 9.63 -22.94
C VAL A 157 13.13 9.63 -22.38
N GLU A 158 13.64 10.80 -22.07
CA GLU A 158 14.95 10.95 -21.46
C GLU A 158 14.79 11.55 -20.06
N GLY A 159 15.64 11.12 -19.13
CA GLY A 159 15.56 11.59 -17.78
C GLY A 159 16.91 11.69 -17.09
N ARG A 160 16.93 12.60 -16.10
CA ARG A 160 18.07 12.76 -15.21
C ARG A 160 17.62 12.81 -13.77
N ARG A 161 18.44 12.25 -12.91
CA ARG A 161 18.22 12.29 -11.47
C ARG A 161 18.81 13.57 -10.88
N SER A 162 17.97 14.34 -10.18
CA SER A 162 18.37 15.53 -9.41
C SER A 162 18.09 15.28 -7.92
N GLY A 163 19.13 14.93 -7.17
CA GLY A 163 18.96 14.46 -5.81
C GLY A 163 18.17 13.15 -5.73
N ALA A 164 17.08 13.15 -4.97
CA ALA A 164 16.18 11.98 -4.85
C ALA A 164 15.11 11.90 -5.94
N LYS A 165 14.98 12.93 -6.80
CA LYS A 165 13.91 13.04 -7.80
C LYS A 165 14.44 12.83 -9.21
N TRP A 166 13.60 12.20 -10.05
CA TRP A 166 13.81 12.16 -11.48
C TRP A 166 13.08 13.34 -12.17
N VAL A 167 13.67 13.88 -13.20
CA VAL A 167 13.04 14.80 -14.15
C VAL A 167 13.09 14.13 -15.50
N LEU A 168 11.92 13.86 -16.07
CA LEU A 168 11.77 13.20 -17.36
C LEU A 168 11.21 14.17 -18.40
N ASP A 169 11.83 14.18 -19.58
CA ASP A 169 11.29 14.81 -20.77
C ASP A 169 10.50 13.78 -21.59
N GLY A 170 9.30 14.14 -22.05
CA GLY A 170 8.42 13.26 -22.82
C GLY A 170 7.52 12.33 -21.98
N ALA A 171 7.43 12.53 -20.68
CA ALA A 171 6.51 11.84 -19.77
C ALA A 171 5.67 12.85 -18.97
N ASP A 172 4.52 12.42 -18.49
CA ASP A 172 3.60 13.25 -17.70
C ASP A 172 3.86 13.04 -16.19
N PRO A 173 4.01 14.09 -15.37
CA PRO A 173 4.11 13.92 -13.94
C PRO A 173 2.77 13.44 -13.36
N LEU A 174 2.81 12.53 -12.39
CA LEU A 174 1.63 12.21 -11.58
C LEU A 174 1.26 13.41 -10.70
N ALA A 175 -0.01 13.46 -10.32
CA ALA A 175 -0.41 14.34 -9.24
C ALA A 175 0.26 13.84 -7.94
N VAL A 176 1.09 14.67 -7.34
CA VAL A 176 1.80 14.39 -6.10
C VAL A 176 1.47 15.50 -5.09
N ILE A 177 1.24 15.12 -3.85
CA ILE A 177 1.35 16.08 -2.75
C ILE A 177 2.79 15.99 -2.22
N GLU A 178 3.57 17.03 -2.49
CA GLU A 178 4.96 17.14 -2.04
C GLU A 178 5.03 17.73 -0.62
N ASP A 179 4.28 17.14 0.32
CA ASP A 179 4.47 17.47 1.72
C ASP A 179 5.68 16.70 2.25
N PRO A 180 6.74 17.39 2.75
CA PRO A 180 7.94 16.70 3.22
C PRO A 180 7.67 15.75 4.38
N ARG A 181 6.57 15.94 5.09
CA ARG A 181 6.13 15.04 6.16
C ARG A 181 5.60 13.72 5.61
N PHE A 182 4.95 13.74 4.45
CA PHE A 182 4.41 12.54 3.80
C PHE A 182 4.17 12.79 2.29
N PRO A 183 5.20 12.67 1.45
CA PRO A 183 5.02 12.73 0.01
C PRO A 183 4.24 11.52 -0.47
N VAL A 184 3.20 11.73 -1.26
CA VAL A 184 2.35 10.66 -1.78
C VAL A 184 1.94 10.94 -3.22
N ALA A 185 1.96 9.88 -4.06
CA ALA A 185 1.50 9.94 -5.43
C ALA A 185 0.04 9.46 -5.53
N PHE A 186 -0.74 10.16 -6.35
CA PHE A 186 -2.11 9.79 -6.69
C PHE A 186 -2.14 9.07 -8.04
N LEU A 187 -2.66 7.84 -8.05
CA LEU A 187 -2.71 7.03 -9.25
C LEU A 187 -3.91 7.41 -10.13
N PRO A 188 -3.68 7.79 -11.40
CA PRO A 188 -4.77 8.11 -12.32
C PRO A 188 -5.51 6.85 -12.79
N PRO A 189 -6.76 6.97 -13.28
CA PRO A 189 -7.56 5.86 -13.77
C PRO A 189 -6.86 5.01 -14.84
N SER A 190 -6.00 5.62 -15.65
CA SER A 190 -5.27 4.96 -16.74
C SER A 190 -4.25 3.91 -16.31
N LEU A 191 -3.87 3.88 -15.02
CA LEU A 191 -2.98 2.88 -14.43
C LEU A 191 -3.73 1.73 -13.76
N LEU A 192 -5.04 1.87 -13.57
CA LEU A 192 -5.87 0.90 -12.87
C LEU A 192 -6.32 -0.19 -13.85
N VAL A 193 -5.47 -1.17 -14.05
CA VAL A 193 -5.71 -2.32 -14.93
C VAL A 193 -5.97 -3.56 -14.07
N GLY A 194 -7.06 -4.27 -14.37
CA GLY A 194 -7.49 -5.46 -13.66
C GLY A 194 -8.92 -5.33 -13.12
N SER A 195 -9.58 -6.47 -12.96
CA SER A 195 -10.99 -6.54 -12.51
C SER A 195 -11.18 -6.01 -11.08
N GLU A 196 -10.13 -5.99 -10.27
CA GLU A 196 -10.16 -5.41 -8.93
C GLU A 196 -10.48 -3.92 -8.89
N TYR A 197 -10.31 -3.23 -10.02
CA TYR A 197 -10.60 -1.80 -10.14
C TYR A 197 -11.91 -1.49 -10.86
N ASP A 198 -12.59 -2.47 -11.46
CA ASP A 198 -13.77 -2.24 -12.28
C ASP A 198 -14.88 -1.50 -11.54
N ALA A 199 -15.09 -1.85 -10.27
CA ALA A 199 -16.13 -1.23 -9.43
C ALA A 199 -15.86 0.24 -9.07
N ILE A 200 -14.60 0.69 -9.14
CA ILE A 200 -14.22 2.05 -8.71
C ILE A 200 -13.68 2.92 -9.84
N ARG A 201 -13.30 2.34 -10.98
CA ARG A 201 -12.61 3.07 -12.08
C ARG A 201 -13.37 4.33 -12.50
N ALA A 202 -14.70 4.27 -12.56
CA ALA A 202 -15.54 5.41 -12.93
C ALA A 202 -15.56 6.52 -11.86
N THR A 203 -15.24 6.20 -10.60
CA THR A 203 -15.25 7.15 -9.48
C THR A 203 -13.86 7.68 -9.14
N VAL A 204 -12.80 7.20 -9.79
CA VAL A 204 -11.44 7.71 -9.55
C VAL A 204 -11.32 9.14 -10.03
N ALA A 205 -10.74 10.00 -9.18
CA ALA A 205 -10.47 11.38 -9.50
C ALA A 205 -9.35 11.49 -10.54
N THR A 206 -9.49 12.41 -11.47
CA THR A 206 -8.48 12.73 -12.50
C THR A 206 -7.52 13.82 -12.05
N ASP A 207 -7.93 14.60 -11.05
CA ASP A 207 -7.20 15.72 -10.48
C ASP A 207 -7.28 15.73 -8.95
N VAL A 208 -6.45 16.53 -8.34
CA VAL A 208 -6.39 16.69 -6.87
C VAL A 208 -6.69 18.16 -6.56
N PRO A 209 -7.92 18.50 -6.11
CA PRO A 209 -8.33 19.87 -5.83
C PRO A 209 -7.48 20.53 -4.73
N ASP A 210 -7.33 21.85 -4.78
CA ASP A 210 -6.60 22.62 -3.78
C ASP A 210 -7.25 22.52 -2.38
N THR A 211 -8.57 22.42 -2.31
CA THR A 211 -9.30 22.19 -1.05
C THR A 211 -8.88 20.88 -0.39
N PHE A 212 -8.74 19.80 -1.18
CA PHE A 212 -8.24 18.53 -0.67
C PHE A 212 -6.77 18.62 -0.25
N ARG A 213 -5.92 19.33 -1.03
CA ARG A 213 -4.50 19.56 -0.67
C ARG A 213 -4.36 20.30 0.66
N ALA A 214 -5.18 21.32 0.88
CA ALA A 214 -5.23 22.05 2.16
C ALA A 214 -5.65 21.14 3.32
N ALA A 215 -6.76 20.43 3.16
CA ALA A 215 -7.26 19.49 4.18
C ALA A 215 -6.25 18.34 4.45
N TRP A 216 -5.56 17.86 3.43
CA TRP A 216 -4.47 16.89 3.57
C TRP A 216 -3.34 17.42 4.47
N SER A 217 -2.87 18.64 4.21
CA SER A 217 -1.81 19.27 5.01
C SER A 217 -2.21 19.43 6.48
N GLU A 218 -3.47 19.80 6.74
CA GLU A 218 -4.03 19.87 8.09
C GLU A 218 -4.14 18.47 8.72
N ALA A 219 -4.57 17.44 7.99
CA ALA A 219 -4.61 16.07 8.47
C ALA A 219 -3.23 15.57 8.89
N LEU A 220 -2.18 15.88 8.12
CA LEU A 220 -0.80 15.57 8.49
C LEU A 220 -0.34 16.33 9.73
N THR A 221 -0.86 17.52 9.96
CA THR A 221 -0.62 18.29 11.18
C THR A 221 -1.27 17.60 12.38
N LEU A 222 -2.54 17.18 12.28
CA LEU A 222 -3.20 16.38 13.30
C LEU A 222 -2.39 15.14 13.68
N LEU A 223 -1.94 14.40 12.68
CA LEU A 223 -1.14 13.19 12.90
C LEU A 223 0.24 13.50 13.53
N SER A 224 0.96 14.50 13.04
CA SER A 224 2.35 14.74 13.45
C SER A 224 2.50 15.49 14.77
N GLN A 225 1.59 16.41 15.06
CA GLN A 225 1.67 17.27 16.24
C GLN A 225 0.81 16.76 17.41
N HIS A 226 -0.37 16.19 17.12
CA HIS A 226 -1.34 15.85 18.15
C HIS A 226 -1.45 14.34 18.40
N ALA A 227 -1.09 13.52 17.40
CA ALA A 227 -0.98 12.07 17.54
C ALA A 227 0.38 11.56 17.01
N PRO A 228 1.53 12.01 17.56
CA PRO A 228 2.84 11.83 16.96
C PRO A 228 3.27 10.37 16.82
N ARG A 229 2.69 9.43 17.58
CA ARG A 229 2.94 7.99 17.42
C ARG A 229 2.32 7.42 16.15
N PHE A 230 1.17 7.98 15.69
CA PHE A 230 0.49 7.53 14.49
C PHE A 230 1.19 7.99 13.21
N SER A 231 1.79 9.18 13.19
CA SER A 231 2.41 9.74 11.99
C SER A 231 3.44 8.79 11.34
N PRO A 232 4.50 8.31 12.01
CA PRO A 232 5.45 7.38 11.40
C PRO A 232 4.82 6.01 11.10
N TRP A 233 3.82 5.58 11.88
CA TRP A 233 3.14 4.31 11.72
C TRP A 233 2.27 4.27 10.45
N VAL A 234 1.53 5.35 10.18
CA VAL A 234 0.76 5.55 8.93
C VAL A 234 1.69 5.60 7.72
N LYS A 235 2.73 6.41 7.76
CA LYS A 235 3.65 6.63 6.64
C LYS A 235 4.45 5.41 6.25
N ARG A 236 4.65 4.47 7.17
CA ARG A 236 5.51 3.31 6.95
C ARG A 236 5.11 2.50 5.75
N PHE A 237 3.82 2.30 5.55
CA PHE A 237 3.33 1.38 4.53
C PHE A 237 2.46 2.00 3.44
N ILE A 238 2.01 3.24 3.57
CA ILE A 238 1.25 3.87 2.49
C ILE A 238 2.23 4.49 1.49
N ARG A 239 2.11 4.15 0.20
CA ARG A 239 2.95 4.62 -0.90
C ARG A 239 2.16 5.35 -1.96
N ASN A 240 1.03 4.79 -2.36
CA ASN A 240 0.19 5.31 -3.42
C ASN A 240 -1.26 5.41 -2.96
N ILE A 241 -1.96 6.41 -3.45
CA ILE A 241 -3.38 6.61 -3.17
C ILE A 241 -4.17 6.62 -4.49
N ILE A 242 -5.27 5.88 -4.51
CA ILE A 242 -6.33 6.04 -5.50
C ILE A 242 -7.37 6.95 -4.86
N LEU A 243 -7.46 8.17 -5.36
CA LEU A 243 -8.40 9.15 -4.84
C LEU A 243 -9.75 8.97 -5.53
N LEU A 244 -10.80 8.78 -4.73
CA LEU A 244 -12.17 8.56 -5.22
C LEU A 244 -12.98 9.85 -5.10
N ARG A 245 -13.76 10.17 -6.12
CA ARG A 245 -14.74 11.26 -6.04
C ARG A 245 -15.80 10.90 -5.01
N ASN A 246 -16.20 11.86 -4.22
CA ASN A 246 -17.22 11.69 -3.19
C ASN A 246 -18.55 12.28 -3.70
N GLU A 247 -19.23 11.54 -4.57
CA GLU A 247 -20.45 12.02 -5.25
C GLU A 247 -21.70 11.95 -4.38
N ASP A 248 -21.74 11.03 -3.42
CA ASP A 248 -22.88 10.78 -2.54
C ASP A 248 -22.68 11.24 -1.08
N GLY A 249 -21.56 11.91 -0.80
CA GLY A 249 -21.19 12.36 0.54
C GLY A 249 -20.70 11.25 1.48
N ALA A 250 -20.73 9.99 1.06
CA ALA A 250 -20.26 8.88 1.88
C ALA A 250 -18.75 8.70 1.78
N LEU A 251 -18.05 8.82 2.89
CA LEU A 251 -16.61 8.56 2.95
C LEU A 251 -16.34 7.06 2.86
N ARG A 252 -15.47 6.69 1.94
CA ARG A 252 -15.07 5.29 1.71
C ARG A 252 -13.56 5.21 1.66
N SER A 253 -13.02 4.16 2.26
CA SER A 253 -11.62 3.78 2.07
C SER A 253 -11.50 2.27 1.95
N ASN A 254 -10.44 1.80 1.32
CA ASN A 254 -10.20 0.38 1.11
C ASN A 254 -8.73 0.07 0.85
N SER A 255 -8.32 -1.14 1.20
CA SER A 255 -7.00 -1.72 0.91
C SER A 255 -7.12 -3.17 0.50
N TYR A 256 -6.20 -3.63 -0.34
CA TYR A 256 -6.14 -5.01 -0.79
C TYR A 256 -4.84 -5.69 -0.37
N PRO A 257 -4.88 -6.95 0.13
CA PRO A 257 -3.68 -7.66 0.56
C PRO A 257 -2.69 -7.96 -0.58
N ASP A 258 -3.16 -7.96 -1.82
CA ASP A 258 -2.33 -8.14 -3.02
C ASP A 258 -1.82 -6.82 -3.62
N LEU A 259 -2.12 -5.68 -2.98
CA LEU A 259 -1.64 -4.35 -3.37
C LEU A 259 -1.00 -3.64 -2.15
N PRO A 260 0.11 -4.18 -1.59
CA PRO A 260 0.77 -3.58 -0.44
C PRO A 260 1.18 -2.14 -0.73
N GLY A 261 0.92 -1.25 0.23
CA GLY A 261 1.26 0.17 0.10
C GLY A 261 0.28 1.01 -0.72
N GLN A 262 -0.70 0.40 -1.38
CA GLN A 262 -1.74 1.12 -2.10
C GLN A 262 -3.04 1.15 -1.30
N ILE A 263 -3.62 2.32 -1.18
CA ILE A 263 -4.93 2.51 -0.56
C ILE A 263 -5.87 3.24 -1.52
N GLN A 264 -7.15 3.08 -1.28
CA GLN A 264 -8.22 3.87 -1.91
C GLN A 264 -8.86 4.73 -0.83
N MET A 265 -9.17 5.97 -1.13
CA MET A 265 -9.89 6.85 -0.19
C MET A 265 -10.69 7.92 -0.90
N SER A 266 -11.83 8.27 -0.35
CA SER A 266 -12.68 9.37 -0.83
C SER A 266 -11.99 10.72 -0.64
N MET A 267 -12.21 11.61 -1.60
CA MET A 267 -11.91 13.04 -1.38
C MET A 267 -12.75 13.58 -0.23
N SER A 268 -12.12 14.36 0.62
CA SER A 268 -12.77 15.08 1.71
C SER A 268 -12.08 16.41 1.93
N ASP A 269 -12.82 17.42 2.29
CA ASP A 269 -12.31 18.70 2.78
C ASP A 269 -12.19 18.75 4.32
N ASN A 270 -12.55 17.64 4.99
CA ASN A 270 -12.42 17.48 6.43
C ASN A 270 -11.07 16.80 6.79
N PRO A 271 -10.12 17.52 7.42
CA PRO A 271 -8.83 16.98 7.81
C PRO A 271 -8.92 15.78 8.77
N ALA A 272 -9.91 15.78 9.68
CA ALA A 272 -10.09 14.71 10.64
C ALA A 272 -10.52 13.41 9.96
N ALA A 273 -11.42 13.50 8.96
CA ALA A 273 -11.82 12.36 8.15
C ALA A 273 -10.69 11.82 7.29
N ILE A 274 -9.83 12.67 6.72
CA ILE A 274 -8.64 12.25 5.99
C ILE A 274 -7.69 11.49 6.92
N ALA A 275 -7.40 12.04 8.11
CA ALA A 275 -6.52 11.40 9.08
C ALA A 275 -7.08 10.04 9.56
N GLU A 276 -8.39 9.95 9.79
CA GLU A 276 -9.06 8.70 10.12
C GLU A 276 -8.89 7.65 9.02
N MET A 277 -9.22 7.99 7.76
CA MET A 277 -9.08 7.07 6.63
C MET A 277 -7.63 6.60 6.47
N LEU A 278 -6.64 7.48 6.65
CA LEU A 278 -5.22 7.13 6.61
C LEU A 278 -4.85 6.13 7.72
N ILE A 279 -5.34 6.31 8.93
CA ILE A 279 -5.10 5.40 10.04
C ILE A 279 -5.79 4.06 9.79
N HIS A 280 -7.05 4.08 9.38
CA HIS A 280 -7.84 2.89 9.06
C HIS A 280 -7.11 2.01 8.03
N GLU A 281 -6.71 2.62 6.92
CA GLU A 281 -6.02 1.89 5.85
C GLU A 281 -4.59 1.47 6.23
N ALA A 282 -3.88 2.27 7.02
CA ALA A 282 -2.59 1.86 7.57
C ALA A 282 -2.74 0.62 8.47
N CYS A 283 -3.81 0.52 9.27
CA CYS A 283 -4.12 -0.68 10.05
C CYS A 283 -4.22 -1.91 9.15
N HIS A 284 -4.91 -1.78 8.03
CA HIS A 284 -5.03 -2.87 7.07
C HIS A 284 -3.67 -3.27 6.50
N GLN A 285 -2.81 -2.32 6.16
CA GLN A 285 -1.47 -2.60 5.67
C GLN A 285 -0.60 -3.33 6.73
N HIS A 286 -0.65 -2.90 8.00
CA HIS A 286 0.01 -3.58 9.11
C HIS A 286 -0.52 -5.01 9.31
N PHE A 287 -1.82 -5.20 9.24
CA PHE A 287 -2.46 -6.51 9.35
C PHE A 287 -2.06 -7.43 8.20
N PHE A 288 -1.97 -6.91 6.96
CA PHE A 288 -1.51 -7.69 5.81
C PHE A 288 -0.06 -8.13 5.97
N LEU A 289 0.81 -7.29 6.54
CA LEU A 289 2.16 -7.70 6.87
C LEU A 289 2.17 -8.79 7.95
N ALA A 290 1.38 -8.65 9.01
CA ALA A 290 1.28 -9.65 10.07
C ALA A 290 0.90 -11.03 9.50
N ASN A 291 -0.06 -11.07 8.57
CA ASN A 291 -0.49 -12.30 7.89
C ASN A 291 0.62 -12.98 7.04
N ARG A 292 1.74 -12.30 6.77
CA ARG A 292 2.90 -12.95 6.12
C ARG A 292 3.66 -13.88 7.06
N PHE A 293 3.51 -13.69 8.36
CA PHE A 293 4.19 -14.49 9.38
C PHE A 293 3.39 -15.71 9.83
N GLY A 294 2.16 -15.84 9.35
CA GLY A 294 1.28 -16.99 9.60
C GLY A 294 -0.19 -16.60 9.69
N PRO A 295 -1.08 -17.57 9.89
CA PRO A 295 -2.50 -17.31 10.03
C PRO A 295 -2.81 -16.69 11.40
N VAL A 296 -3.79 -15.78 11.44
CA VAL A 296 -4.31 -15.17 12.68
C VAL A 296 -5.31 -16.07 13.42
N HIS A 297 -5.80 -17.11 12.75
CA HIS A 297 -6.67 -18.18 13.32
C HIS A 297 -6.21 -19.53 12.79
N ASP A 298 -6.50 -20.60 13.56
CA ASP A 298 -6.05 -21.96 13.27
C ASP A 298 -7.01 -22.78 12.39
N GLY A 299 -8.17 -22.21 12.04
CA GLY A 299 -9.19 -22.87 11.23
C GLY A 299 -10.11 -23.83 12.00
N SER A 300 -9.99 -23.92 13.33
CA SER A 300 -10.83 -24.80 14.15
C SER A 300 -12.24 -24.28 14.42
N ASP A 301 -12.52 -23.00 14.03
CA ASP A 301 -13.78 -22.33 14.29
C ASP A 301 -14.37 -21.77 12.98
N ASP A 302 -15.40 -22.45 12.47
CA ASP A 302 -16.16 -22.06 11.30
C ASP A 302 -17.36 -21.14 11.62
N THR A 303 -17.49 -20.72 12.88
CA THR A 303 -18.60 -19.85 13.32
C THR A 303 -18.57 -18.52 12.59
N LEU A 304 -19.74 -18.08 12.15
CA LEU A 304 -19.93 -16.75 11.61
C LEU A 304 -20.41 -15.80 12.71
N TYR A 305 -19.52 -14.94 13.14
CA TYR A 305 -19.79 -13.91 14.15
C TYR A 305 -20.37 -12.66 13.49
N TRP A 306 -21.35 -12.04 14.15
CA TRP A 306 -21.92 -10.80 13.66
C TRP A 306 -20.86 -9.70 13.53
N SER A 307 -20.84 -9.07 12.36
CA SER A 307 -20.01 -7.88 12.09
C SER A 307 -20.92 -6.65 11.99
N PRO A 308 -20.90 -5.74 12.96
CA PRO A 308 -21.73 -4.53 12.93
C PRO A 308 -21.39 -3.62 11.75
N VAL A 309 -20.14 -3.65 11.29
CA VAL A 309 -19.65 -2.88 10.13
C VAL A 309 -20.25 -3.36 8.81
N GLN A 310 -20.33 -4.68 8.63
CA GLN A 310 -20.81 -5.29 7.39
C GLN A 310 -22.27 -5.77 7.49
N GLN A 311 -22.87 -5.64 8.68
CA GLN A 311 -24.25 -6.08 9.00
C GLN A 311 -24.52 -7.53 8.55
N ARG A 312 -23.55 -8.42 8.76
CA ARG A 312 -23.63 -9.85 8.42
C ARG A 312 -22.66 -10.69 9.25
N GLY A 313 -22.88 -12.00 9.24
CA GLY A 313 -21.95 -12.95 9.84
C GLY A 313 -20.61 -13.02 9.09
N ARG A 314 -19.50 -13.07 9.82
CA ARG A 314 -18.15 -13.18 9.27
C ARG A 314 -17.28 -14.10 10.13
N HIS A 315 -16.33 -14.79 9.51
CA HIS A 315 -15.33 -15.60 10.24
C HIS A 315 -14.46 -14.73 11.14
N ILE A 316 -13.96 -15.32 12.22
CA ILE A 316 -13.19 -14.65 13.28
C ILE A 316 -12.04 -13.78 12.77
N ARG A 317 -11.36 -14.18 11.68
CA ARG A 317 -10.28 -13.39 11.06
C ARG A 317 -10.74 -12.02 10.60
N TYR A 318 -11.97 -11.90 10.07
CA TYR A 318 -12.52 -10.64 9.59
C TYR A 318 -13.08 -9.79 10.73
N ILE A 319 -13.46 -10.42 11.84
CA ILE A 319 -13.80 -9.72 13.08
C ILE A 319 -12.53 -9.06 13.64
N LEU A 320 -11.41 -9.82 13.71
CA LEU A 320 -10.12 -9.27 14.15
C LEU A 320 -9.62 -8.16 13.21
N PHE A 321 -9.78 -8.32 11.89
CA PHE A 321 -9.42 -7.32 10.90
C PHE A 321 -10.15 -5.99 11.12
N ALA A 322 -11.47 -6.03 11.32
CA ALA A 322 -12.28 -4.84 11.62
C ALA A 322 -11.93 -4.24 13.00
N TYR A 323 -11.79 -5.09 14.04
CA TYR A 323 -11.42 -4.63 15.37
C TYR A 323 -10.08 -3.91 15.37
N HIS A 324 -9.08 -4.44 14.67
CA HIS A 324 -7.75 -3.85 14.56
C HIS A 324 -7.78 -2.43 13.98
N ALA A 325 -8.58 -2.18 12.95
CA ALA A 325 -8.71 -0.87 12.35
C ALA A 325 -9.45 0.11 13.29
N PHE A 326 -10.64 -0.24 13.75
CA PHE A 326 -11.47 0.67 14.56
C PHE A 326 -10.88 0.96 15.94
N ALA A 327 -10.22 -0.02 16.58
CA ALA A 327 -9.57 0.23 17.85
C ALA A 327 -8.45 1.26 17.72
N ASN A 328 -7.63 1.20 16.66
CA ASN A 328 -6.60 2.20 16.43
C ASN A 328 -7.20 3.58 16.08
N VAL A 329 -8.31 3.64 15.34
CA VAL A 329 -9.04 4.90 15.07
C VAL A 329 -9.51 5.55 16.38
N VAL A 330 -10.13 4.78 17.28
CA VAL A 330 -10.54 5.29 18.60
C VAL A 330 -9.35 5.76 19.43
N LEU A 331 -8.24 5.02 19.43
CA LEU A 331 -7.01 5.44 20.12
C LEU A 331 -6.45 6.76 19.53
N TYR A 332 -6.58 6.97 18.24
CA TYR A 332 -6.22 8.23 17.60
C TYR A 332 -7.11 9.39 18.06
N TYR A 333 -8.43 9.22 18.08
CA TYR A 333 -9.34 10.25 18.58
C TYR A 333 -9.01 10.64 20.03
N ARG A 334 -8.76 9.65 20.87
CA ARG A 334 -8.37 9.87 22.28
C ARG A 334 -7.04 10.61 22.38
N ALA A 335 -6.05 10.29 21.51
CA ALA A 335 -4.77 11.00 21.50
C ALA A 335 -4.94 12.48 21.12
N CYS A 336 -5.75 12.80 20.11
CA CYS A 336 -6.02 14.18 19.71
C CYS A 336 -6.76 14.96 20.82
N ARG A 337 -7.78 14.37 21.43
CA ARG A 337 -8.51 15.02 22.55
C ARG A 337 -7.62 15.20 23.79
N ALA A 338 -6.75 14.24 24.10
CA ALA A 338 -5.77 14.40 25.19
C ALA A 338 -4.78 15.55 24.92
N ALA A 339 -4.52 15.89 23.65
CA ALA A 339 -3.78 17.06 23.23
C ALA A 339 -4.61 18.35 23.17
N GLY A 340 -5.88 18.32 23.61
CA GLY A 340 -6.79 19.46 23.59
C GLY A 340 -7.33 19.82 22.21
N ILE A 341 -7.27 18.89 21.26
CA ILE A 341 -7.70 19.09 19.86
C ILE A 341 -9.03 18.39 19.63
N GLU A 342 -10.03 19.18 19.27
CA GLU A 342 -11.30 18.72 18.71
C GLU A 342 -11.52 19.47 17.38
N PRO A 343 -11.81 18.78 16.29
CA PRO A 343 -12.13 19.41 15.01
C PRO A 343 -13.35 20.34 15.15
N ARG A 344 -13.38 21.40 14.33
CA ARG A 344 -14.40 22.46 14.39
C ARG A 344 -15.84 21.94 14.30
N ASP A 345 -16.05 20.82 13.63
CA ASP A 345 -17.35 20.18 13.43
C ASP A 345 -17.69 19.13 14.51
N GLY A 346 -16.89 19.03 15.57
CA GLY A 346 -17.08 18.02 16.64
C GLY A 346 -16.91 16.59 16.12
N PHE A 347 -16.01 16.37 15.15
CA PHE A 347 -15.88 15.09 14.45
C PHE A 347 -15.63 13.93 15.42
N TYR A 348 -14.67 14.07 16.32
CA TYR A 348 -14.32 12.97 17.24
C TYR A 348 -15.42 12.72 18.28
N GLU A 349 -16.08 13.77 18.76
CA GLU A 349 -17.19 13.65 19.71
C GLU A 349 -18.40 12.95 19.09
N ARG A 350 -18.60 13.10 17.78
CA ARG A 350 -19.68 12.45 17.05
C ARG A 350 -19.35 11.01 16.66
N GLU A 351 -18.13 10.73 16.18
CA GLU A 351 -17.78 9.43 15.60
C GLU A 351 -17.39 8.38 16.67
N GLU A 352 -16.65 8.76 17.74
CA GLU A 352 -16.24 7.79 18.76
C GLU A 352 -17.41 7.09 19.45
N PRO A 353 -18.50 7.79 19.87
CA PRO A 353 -19.67 7.13 20.47
C PRO A 353 -20.36 6.14 19.53
N GLN A 354 -20.22 6.28 18.21
CA GLN A 354 -20.77 5.34 17.24
C GLN A 354 -19.87 4.11 17.07
N LEU A 355 -18.54 4.29 17.17
CA LEU A 355 -17.58 3.20 17.03
C LEU A 355 -17.47 2.33 18.29
N LEU A 356 -17.60 2.88 19.48
CA LEU A 356 -17.41 2.13 20.73
C LEU A 356 -18.38 0.94 20.91
N PRO A 357 -19.71 1.04 20.62
CA PRO A 357 -20.60 -0.12 20.65
C PRO A 357 -20.17 -1.20 19.64
N GLN A 358 -19.78 -0.80 18.43
CA GLN A 358 -19.33 -1.72 17.40
C GLN A 358 -18.04 -2.45 17.82
N LEU A 359 -17.09 -1.75 18.45
CA LEU A 359 -15.88 -2.36 19.00
C LEU A 359 -16.20 -3.40 20.07
N LYS A 360 -17.15 -3.14 20.98
CA LYS A 360 -17.57 -4.11 22.00
C LYS A 360 -18.16 -5.38 21.38
N GLU A 361 -18.97 -5.22 20.34
CA GLU A 361 -19.53 -6.36 19.61
C GLU A 361 -18.45 -7.19 18.91
N LEU A 362 -17.45 -6.55 18.29
CA LEU A 362 -16.31 -7.21 17.65
C LEU A 362 -15.38 -7.86 18.67
N GLU A 363 -15.20 -7.27 19.84
CA GLU A 363 -14.27 -7.72 20.88
C GLU A 363 -14.72 -9.01 21.53
N ARG A 364 -16.03 -9.18 21.80
CA ARG A 364 -16.56 -10.34 22.50
C ARG A 364 -16.14 -11.66 21.86
N PRO A 365 -16.38 -11.92 20.57
CA PRO A 365 -15.94 -13.18 19.96
C PRO A 365 -14.42 -13.34 19.94
N LEU A 366 -13.65 -12.27 19.87
CA LEU A 366 -12.19 -12.32 19.90
C LEU A 366 -11.64 -12.75 21.26
N ARG A 367 -12.32 -12.39 22.35
CA ARG A 367 -11.99 -12.85 23.71
C ARG A 367 -12.36 -14.32 23.94
N GLU A 368 -13.50 -14.74 23.40
CA GLU A 368 -14.10 -16.05 23.66
C GLU A 368 -13.58 -17.15 22.73
N SER A 369 -13.23 -16.83 21.48
CA SER A 369 -12.81 -17.82 20.50
C SER A 369 -11.45 -18.44 20.84
N PRO A 370 -11.36 -19.78 20.94
CA PRO A 370 -10.09 -20.47 21.10
C PRO A 370 -9.26 -20.50 19.82
N ALA A 371 -9.87 -20.20 18.66
CA ALA A 371 -9.26 -20.33 17.34
C ALA A 371 -8.23 -19.24 16.99
N LEU A 372 -8.12 -18.17 17.81
CA LEU A 372 -7.05 -17.19 17.61
C LEU A 372 -5.69 -17.81 17.92
N THR A 373 -4.82 -17.82 16.90
CA THR A 373 -3.41 -18.22 17.07
C THR A 373 -2.66 -17.25 17.99
N PRO A 374 -1.45 -17.59 18.44
CA PRO A 374 -0.58 -16.62 19.14
C PRO A 374 -0.36 -15.33 18.32
N LEU A 375 -0.33 -15.42 16.98
CA LEU A 375 -0.25 -14.25 16.10
C LEU A 375 -1.52 -13.40 16.23
N GLY A 376 -2.70 -14.01 16.12
CA GLY A 376 -3.97 -13.30 16.29
C GLY A 376 -4.10 -12.63 17.65
N ARG A 377 -3.67 -13.30 18.73
CA ARG A 377 -3.65 -12.74 20.08
C ARG A 377 -2.69 -11.55 20.21
N ASN A 378 -1.49 -11.64 19.65
CA ASN A 378 -0.55 -10.51 19.64
C ASN A 378 -1.06 -9.27 18.88
N LEU A 379 -1.97 -9.44 17.91
CA LEU A 379 -2.65 -8.31 17.28
C LEU A 379 -3.84 -7.77 18.11
N PHE A 380 -4.53 -8.64 18.83
CA PHE A 380 -5.74 -8.31 19.58
C PHE A 380 -5.46 -7.71 20.97
N GLU A 381 -4.69 -8.43 21.80
CA GLU A 381 -4.53 -8.12 23.23
C GLU A 381 -3.97 -6.71 23.51
N PRO A 382 -2.95 -6.21 22.79
CA PRO A 382 -2.43 -4.86 23.02
C PRO A 382 -3.47 -3.77 22.81
N LEU A 383 -4.38 -3.96 21.83
CA LEU A 383 -5.48 -3.03 21.55
C LEU A 383 -6.56 -3.12 22.61
N SER A 384 -7.01 -4.36 22.94
CA SER A 384 -8.04 -4.59 23.96
C SER A 384 -7.66 -3.97 25.31
N THR A 385 -6.39 -4.09 25.72
CA THR A 385 -5.88 -3.50 26.96
C THR A 385 -5.90 -1.96 26.94
N ARG A 386 -5.83 -1.33 25.76
CA ARG A 386 -5.77 0.14 25.64
C ARG A 386 -7.13 0.80 25.43
N ILE A 387 -8.07 0.06 24.87
CA ILE A 387 -9.44 0.55 24.64
C ILE A 387 -10.21 0.67 25.97
N HIS A 388 -9.93 -0.22 26.93
CA HIS A 388 -10.48 -0.23 28.29
C HIS A 388 -9.56 0.46 29.28
#